data_9ed6d956901029dc72ff5c8422bd7c81
#
_entry.id   9ed6d956901029dc72ff5c8422bd7c81
#
_cell.length_a   1.000
_cell.length_b   1.000
_cell.length_c   1.000
_cell.angle_alpha   90.00
_cell.angle_beta   90.00
_cell.angle_gamma   90.00
#
_symmetry.space_group_name_H-M   'P 1'
#
loop_
_entity.id
_entity.type
_entity.pdbx_description
1 polymer ?
#
loop_
_entity_poly.entity_id
_entity_poly.type
_entity_poly.pdbx_seq_one_letter_code
_entity_poly.pdbx_strand_id
1 'polypeptide(L)'
;RAAQGQLWLPGAIASALAAGDEHAQTPALSEQLRLQGDHLARLHDFHGDHLGPRIARKHQAWLLESLTVQQAISAEDARAWRQTFNRLESAEAQVECLRKMTDALMSASPTTAPTIQIPSQLCPQMSVAA
;
A
#
# COMPACT_ATOMS: atom_id res chain seq x y z
N ARG A 1 14.99 4.80 4.22
CA ARG A 1 13.98 5.80 3.82
C ARG A 1 13.18 5.39 2.58
N ALA A 2 13.83 4.89 1.52
CA ALA A 2 13.16 4.54 0.26
C ALA A 2 12.01 3.52 0.42
N ALA A 3 12.07 2.64 1.41
CA ALA A 3 11.07 1.59 1.63
C ALA A 3 9.97 1.97 2.63
N GLN A 4 9.90 3.22 3.07
CA GLN A 4 8.85 3.66 3.99
C GLN A 4 7.48 3.54 3.35
N GLY A 5 6.60 2.75 3.96
CA GLY A 5 5.28 2.44 3.41
C GLY A 5 5.28 1.50 2.19
N GLN A 6 6.44 1.07 1.73
CA GLN A 6 6.62 0.20 0.57
C GLN A 6 7.48 -1.02 0.95
N LEU A 7 6.98 -1.83 1.86
CA LEU A 7 7.69 -3.00 2.39
C LEU A 7 8.08 -4.01 1.30
N TRP A 8 7.35 -4.00 0.20
CA TRP A 8 7.57 -4.83 -0.97
C TRP A 8 8.74 -4.36 -1.86
N LEU A 9 9.15 -3.09 -1.73
CA LEU A 9 10.08 -2.47 -2.68
C LEU A 9 11.45 -3.17 -2.78
N PRO A 10 12.11 -3.56 -1.68
CA PRO A 10 13.39 -4.28 -1.80
C PRO A 10 13.27 -5.58 -2.57
N GLY A 11 12.22 -6.36 -2.33
CA GLY A 11 11.97 -7.61 -3.06
C GLY A 11 11.66 -7.38 -4.54
N ALA A 12 10.87 -6.37 -4.84
CA ALA A 12 10.55 -6.00 -6.22
C ALA A 12 11.79 -5.56 -7.00
N ILE A 13 12.67 -4.80 -6.38
CA ILE A 13 13.95 -4.39 -6.98
C ILE A 13 14.83 -5.62 -7.25
N ALA A 14 14.97 -6.52 -6.27
CA ALA A 14 15.75 -7.74 -6.42
C ALA A 14 15.22 -8.61 -7.57
N SER A 15 13.89 -8.75 -7.69
CA SER A 15 13.26 -9.51 -8.76
C SER A 15 13.48 -8.86 -10.14
N ALA A 16 13.36 -7.55 -10.21
CA ALA A 16 13.61 -6.80 -11.45
C ALA A 16 15.07 -6.95 -11.90
N LEU A 17 16.01 -6.80 -10.99
CA LEU A 17 17.44 -6.99 -11.30
C LEU A 17 17.76 -8.41 -11.78
N ALA A 18 17.16 -9.43 -11.16
CA ALA A 18 17.34 -10.82 -11.57
C ALA A 18 16.78 -11.10 -12.97
N ALA A 19 15.70 -10.40 -13.36
CA ALA A 19 15.07 -10.52 -14.67
C ALA A 19 15.71 -9.60 -15.73
N GLY A 20 16.65 -8.73 -15.36
CA GLY A 20 17.21 -7.73 -16.26
C GLY A 20 16.24 -6.61 -16.63
N ASP A 21 15.26 -6.36 -15.77
CA ASP A 21 14.23 -5.34 -15.95
C ASP A 21 14.67 -4.02 -15.31
N GLU A 22 14.38 -2.90 -15.97
CA GLU A 22 14.72 -1.57 -15.44
C GLU A 22 13.68 -1.06 -14.44
N HIS A 23 12.53 -1.71 -14.34
CA HIS A 23 11.41 -1.24 -13.53
C HIS A 23 10.97 -2.29 -12.52
N ALA A 24 10.96 -1.92 -11.25
CA ALA A 24 10.35 -2.71 -10.19
C ALA A 24 8.82 -2.60 -10.27
N GLN A 25 8.12 -3.74 -10.25
CA GLN A 25 6.67 -3.75 -10.33
C GLN A 25 6.04 -3.53 -8.95
N THR A 26 5.02 -2.69 -8.90
CA THR A 26 4.19 -2.50 -7.71
C THR A 26 3.26 -3.70 -7.56
N PRO A 27 3.27 -4.40 -6.42
CA PRO A 27 2.36 -5.52 -6.19
C PRO A 27 0.91 -5.07 -6.04
N ALA A 28 0.00 -6.01 -6.18
CA ALA A 28 -1.41 -5.78 -5.95
C ALA A 28 -1.67 -5.25 -4.52
N LEU A 29 -2.75 -4.49 -4.34
CA LEU A 29 -3.13 -3.92 -3.05
C LEU A 29 -3.25 -4.99 -1.96
N SER A 30 -3.86 -6.13 -2.28
CA SER A 30 -3.98 -7.27 -1.36
C SER A 30 -2.64 -7.75 -0.81
N GLU A 31 -1.64 -7.82 -1.66
CA GLU A 31 -0.29 -8.24 -1.26
C GLU A 31 0.40 -7.17 -0.40
N GLN A 32 0.25 -5.90 -0.72
CA GLN A 32 0.78 -4.81 0.10
C GLN A 32 0.18 -4.82 1.51
N LEU A 33 -1.12 -5.03 1.61
CA LEU A 33 -1.83 -5.12 2.90
C LEU A 33 -1.45 -6.37 3.68
N ARG A 34 -1.25 -7.51 3.01
CA ARG A 34 -0.75 -8.74 3.63
C ARG A 34 0.64 -8.54 4.23
N LEU A 35 1.54 -7.94 3.48
CA LEU A 35 2.90 -7.63 3.96
C LEU A 35 2.88 -6.70 5.17
N GLN A 36 2.00 -5.72 5.17
CA GLN A 36 1.83 -4.82 6.32
C GLN A 36 1.35 -5.58 7.55
N GLY A 37 0.40 -6.50 7.40
CA GLY A 37 -0.08 -7.35 8.49
C GLY A 37 1.03 -8.19 9.10
N ASP A 38 1.82 -8.86 8.27
CA ASP A 38 2.98 -9.64 8.71
C ASP A 38 4.02 -8.77 9.41
N HIS A 39 4.25 -7.56 8.89
CA HIS A 39 5.18 -6.61 9.47
C HIS A 39 4.73 -6.12 10.84
N LEU A 40 3.45 -5.76 10.99
CA LEU A 40 2.90 -5.35 12.29
C LEU A 40 2.99 -6.47 13.33
N ALA A 41 2.68 -7.69 12.94
CA ALA A 41 2.80 -8.85 13.84
C ALA A 41 4.23 -9.00 14.37
N ARG A 42 5.22 -8.86 13.49
CA ARG A 42 6.65 -8.92 13.86
C ARG A 42 7.06 -7.74 14.74
N LEU A 43 6.55 -6.55 14.48
CA LEU A 43 6.81 -5.37 15.31
C LEU A 43 6.26 -5.56 16.73
N HIS A 44 5.05 -6.06 16.86
CA HIS A 44 4.43 -6.34 18.16
C HIS A 44 5.20 -7.41 18.92
N ASP A 45 5.57 -8.48 18.24
CA ASP A 45 6.32 -9.59 18.84
C ASP A 45 7.72 -9.13 19.32
N PHE A 46 8.42 -8.38 18.51
CA PHE A 46 9.78 -7.90 18.81
C PHE A 46 9.83 -6.83 19.89
N HIS A 47 8.92 -5.85 19.84
CA HIS A 47 8.94 -4.69 20.72
C HIS A 47 8.04 -4.83 21.95
N GLY A 48 7.19 -5.86 21.99
CA GLY A 48 6.27 -6.12 23.09
C GLY A 48 5.03 -5.23 23.12
N ASP A 49 4.21 -5.46 24.13
CA ASP A 49 2.84 -4.92 24.20
C ASP A 49 2.78 -3.40 24.41
N HIS A 50 3.83 -2.80 24.94
CA HIS A 50 3.85 -1.36 25.22
C HIS A 50 4.48 -0.56 24.06
N LEU A 51 5.65 -0.95 23.62
CA LEU A 51 6.40 -0.23 22.60
C LEU A 51 5.95 -0.59 21.17
N GLY A 52 5.56 -1.84 20.94
CA GLY A 52 5.11 -2.32 19.65
C GLY A 52 3.99 -1.50 19.03
N PRO A 53 2.87 -1.26 19.75
CA PRO A 53 1.78 -0.43 19.24
C PRO A 53 2.19 1.01 18.92
N ARG A 54 3.11 1.59 19.68
CA ARG A 54 3.62 2.95 19.43
C ARG A 54 4.42 3.04 18.13
N ILE A 55 5.28 2.06 17.91
CA ILE A 55 6.09 1.98 16.68
C ILE A 55 5.20 1.67 15.47
N ALA A 56 4.24 0.76 15.63
CA ALA A 56 3.30 0.37 14.59
C ALA A 56 2.53 1.56 14.01
N ARG A 57 2.17 2.56 14.82
CA ARG A 57 1.50 3.78 14.36
C ARG A 57 2.26 4.49 13.25
N LYS A 58 3.57 4.57 13.37
CA LYS A 58 4.43 5.20 12.38
C LYS A 58 4.46 4.39 11.06
N HIS A 59 4.60 3.09 11.17
CA HIS A 59 4.60 2.21 10.01
C HIS A 59 3.24 2.19 9.28
N GLN A 60 2.16 2.23 10.03
CA GLN A 60 0.82 2.32 9.45
C GLN A 60 0.59 3.67 8.74
N ALA A 61 1.07 4.77 9.32
CA ALA A 61 1.00 6.08 8.68
C ALA A 61 1.76 6.11 7.34
N TRP A 62 2.93 5.50 7.28
CA TRP A 62 3.70 5.41 6.03
C TRP A 62 3.00 4.57 4.97
N LEU A 63 2.33 3.48 5.36
CA LEU A 63 1.53 2.70 4.42
C LEU A 63 0.40 3.54 3.84
N LEU A 64 -0.37 4.22 4.69
CA LEU A 64 -1.48 5.06 4.25
C LEU A 64 -1.02 6.18 3.30
N GLU A 65 0.11 6.78 3.59
CA GLU A 65 0.72 7.78 2.71
C GLU A 65 1.10 7.18 1.34
N SER A 66 1.72 6.01 1.34
CA SER A 66 2.06 5.28 0.11
C SER A 66 0.81 4.92 -0.70
N LEU A 67 -0.24 4.42 -0.05
CA LEU A 67 -1.49 4.08 -0.72
C LEU A 67 -2.21 5.30 -1.28
N THR A 68 -2.11 6.44 -0.62
CA THR A 68 -2.65 7.71 -1.13
C THR A 68 -1.93 8.15 -2.39
N VAL A 69 -0.61 8.07 -2.41
CA VAL A 69 0.21 8.38 -3.59
C VAL A 69 -0.13 7.44 -4.76
N GLN A 70 -0.37 6.16 -4.48
CA GLN A 70 -0.79 5.18 -5.48
C GLN A 70 -2.25 5.35 -5.93
N GLN A 71 -2.98 6.26 -5.32
CA GLN A 71 -4.42 6.46 -5.55
C GLN A 71 -5.28 5.21 -5.20
N ALA A 72 -4.76 4.34 -4.35
CA ALA A 72 -5.49 3.17 -3.85
C ALA A 72 -6.49 3.53 -2.75
N ILE A 73 -6.30 4.66 -2.10
CA ILE A 73 -7.17 5.20 -1.06
C ILE A 73 -7.26 6.73 -1.21
N SER A 74 -8.40 7.30 -0.89
CA SER A 74 -8.54 8.76 -0.85
C SER A 74 -7.78 9.35 0.33
N ALA A 75 -7.36 10.61 0.22
CA ALA A 75 -6.69 11.32 1.30
C ALA A 75 -7.59 11.45 2.55
N GLU A 76 -8.88 11.59 2.35
CA GLU A 76 -9.87 11.66 3.43
C GLU A 76 -9.98 10.33 4.17
N ASP A 77 -10.12 9.22 3.46
CA ASP A 77 -10.19 7.89 4.05
C ASP A 77 -8.87 7.52 4.74
N ALA A 78 -7.74 7.84 4.16
CA ALA A 78 -6.42 7.63 4.76
C ALA A 78 -6.30 8.37 6.10
N ARG A 79 -6.79 9.60 6.16
CA ARG A 79 -6.82 10.39 7.40
C ARG A 79 -7.71 9.74 8.45
N ALA A 80 -8.90 9.28 8.06
CA ALA A 80 -9.83 8.62 8.97
C ALA A 80 -9.24 7.33 9.55
N TRP A 81 -8.64 6.48 8.73
CA TRP A 81 -7.97 5.26 9.18
C TRP A 81 -6.77 5.56 10.06
N ARG A 82 -5.99 6.58 9.75
CA ARG A 82 -4.86 7.01 10.58
C ARG A 82 -5.32 7.45 11.97
N GLN A 83 -6.36 8.25 12.05
CA GLN A 83 -6.93 8.70 13.33
C GLN A 83 -7.44 7.53 14.16
N THR A 84 -8.15 6.60 13.53
CA THR A 84 -8.66 5.40 14.19
C THR A 84 -7.51 4.56 14.73
N PHE A 85 -6.52 4.27 13.90
CA PHE A 85 -5.37 3.44 14.28
C PHE A 85 -4.54 4.07 15.40
N ASN A 86 -4.36 5.38 15.38
CA ASN A 86 -3.55 6.09 16.37
C ASN A 86 -4.14 6.07 17.79
N ARG A 87 -5.43 5.80 17.92
CA ARG A 87 -6.11 5.68 19.21
C ARG A 87 -5.99 4.30 19.85
N LEU A 88 -5.54 3.32 19.08
CA LEU A 88 -5.44 1.94 19.53
C LEU A 88 -4.14 1.73 20.32
N GLU A 89 -4.27 1.11 21.48
CA GLU A 89 -3.16 0.93 22.43
C GLU A 89 -2.69 -0.52 22.52
N SER A 90 -3.47 -1.47 22.00
CA SER A 90 -3.12 -2.89 22.01
C SER A 90 -2.77 -3.42 20.65
N ALA A 91 -1.90 -4.42 20.61
CA ALA A 91 -1.50 -5.12 19.39
C ALA A 91 -2.72 -5.76 18.68
N GLU A 92 -3.58 -6.41 19.44
CA GLU A 92 -4.79 -7.08 18.92
C GLU A 92 -5.74 -6.07 18.27
N ALA A 93 -5.95 -4.92 18.89
CA ALA A 93 -6.81 -3.88 18.35
C ALA A 93 -6.24 -3.29 17.05
N GLN A 94 -4.93 -3.14 16.97
CA GLN A 94 -4.26 -2.65 15.75
C GLN A 94 -4.35 -3.66 14.61
N VAL A 95 -4.15 -4.94 14.88
CA VAL A 95 -4.30 -6.01 13.88
C VAL A 95 -5.74 -6.08 13.38
N GLU A 96 -6.71 -5.99 14.26
CA GLU A 96 -8.13 -5.99 13.89
C GLU A 96 -8.51 -4.76 13.06
N CYS A 97 -7.96 -3.60 13.42
CA CYS A 97 -8.15 -2.37 12.63
C CYS A 97 -7.60 -2.52 11.21
N LEU A 98 -6.39 -3.07 11.06
CA LEU A 98 -5.81 -3.33 9.75
C LEU A 98 -6.65 -4.33 8.95
N ARG A 99 -7.19 -5.36 9.60
CA ARG A 99 -8.08 -6.33 8.96
C ARG A 99 -9.34 -5.64 8.43
N LYS A 100 -9.99 -4.80 9.23
CA LYS A 100 -11.16 -4.03 8.83
C LYS A 100 -10.86 -3.08 7.67
N MET A 101 -9.72 -2.41 7.72
CA MET A 101 -9.27 -1.54 6.63
C MET A 101 -9.06 -2.34 5.34
N THR A 102 -8.42 -3.51 5.44
CA THR A 102 -8.21 -4.40 4.31
C THR A 102 -9.54 -4.81 3.68
N ASP A 103 -10.48 -5.27 4.49
CA ASP A 103 -11.81 -5.67 4.03
C ASP A 103 -12.55 -4.51 3.34
N ALA A 104 -12.48 -3.31 3.92
CA ALA A 104 -13.09 -2.11 3.34
C ALA A 104 -12.47 -1.73 1.99
N LEU A 105 -11.15 -1.74 1.89
CA LEU A 105 -10.44 -1.40 0.66
C LEU A 105 -10.64 -2.45 -0.43
N MET A 106 -10.66 -3.72 -0.08
CA MET A 106 -10.90 -4.80 -1.04
C MET A 106 -12.33 -4.85 -1.53
N SER A 107 -13.29 -4.45 -0.70
CA SER A 107 -14.72 -4.37 -1.07
C SER A 107 -15.03 -3.13 -1.91
N ALA A 108 -14.33 -2.03 -1.68
CA ALA A 108 -14.51 -0.77 -2.40
C ALA A 108 -13.77 -0.71 -3.73
N SER A 109 -12.84 -1.64 -4.00
CA SER A 109 -12.15 -1.70 -5.27
C SER A 109 -13.13 -2.06 -6.38
N PRO A 110 -13.54 -1.12 -7.21
CA PRO A 110 -14.10 -1.51 -8.50
C PRO A 110 -12.99 -2.24 -9.24
N THR A 111 -13.33 -3.35 -9.82
CA THR A 111 -12.45 -4.26 -10.58
C THR A 111 -11.87 -3.60 -11.86
N THR A 112 -11.92 -2.31 -11.95
CA THR A 112 -11.37 -1.55 -13.04
C THR A 112 -10.00 -1.07 -12.59
N ALA A 113 -8.97 -1.87 -12.87
CA ALA A 113 -7.67 -1.29 -13.10
C ALA A 113 -7.90 -0.06 -13.99
N PRO A 114 -7.36 1.12 -13.65
CA PRO A 114 -7.36 2.19 -14.62
C PRO A 114 -6.55 1.67 -15.80
N THR A 115 -7.23 1.17 -16.79
CA THR A 115 -6.69 1.10 -18.12
C THR A 115 -6.34 2.55 -18.41
N ILE A 116 -5.06 2.86 -18.41
CA ILE A 116 -4.59 4.11 -18.98
C ILE A 116 -5.01 4.00 -20.45
N GLN A 117 -6.21 4.45 -20.71
CA GLN A 117 -6.61 4.71 -22.08
C GLN A 117 -5.72 5.86 -22.49
N ILE A 118 -4.68 5.52 -23.21
CA ILE A 118 -3.98 6.49 -24.04
C ILE A 118 -5.09 7.09 -24.89
N PRO A 119 -5.39 8.38 -24.73
CA PRO A 119 -6.40 9.00 -25.57
C PRO A 119 -6.02 8.70 -27.01
N SER A 120 -6.93 8.13 -27.76
CA SER A 120 -6.70 7.87 -29.20
C SER A 120 -6.26 9.11 -29.97
N GLN A 121 -6.42 10.25 -29.37
CA GLN A 121 -5.94 11.54 -29.88
C GLN A 121 -4.40 11.70 -29.80
N LEU A 122 -3.74 10.91 -28.97
CA LEU A 122 -2.28 10.89 -28.89
C LEU A 122 -1.65 9.79 -29.78
N CYS A 123 -2.45 8.92 -30.34
CA CYS A 123 -1.99 8.14 -31.48
C CYS A 123 -1.71 9.14 -32.60
N PRO A 124 -0.46 9.31 -33.02
CA PRO A 124 -0.19 10.13 -34.19
C PRO A 124 -1.08 9.59 -35.29
N GLN A 125 -1.87 10.49 -35.87
CA GLN A 125 -2.80 10.15 -36.92
C GLN A 125 -2.03 9.83 -38.21
N MET A 126 -1.23 8.80 -38.09
CA MET A 126 -0.42 8.32 -39.21
C MET A 126 -1.29 7.87 -40.39
N SER A 127 -2.52 7.53 -40.06
CA SER A 127 -3.55 7.24 -41.05
C SER A 127 -3.91 8.41 -41.94
N VAL A 128 -3.54 9.61 -41.55
CA VAL A 128 -3.87 10.82 -42.32
C VAL A 128 -2.91 11.06 -43.48
N ALA A 129 -1.90 10.24 -43.59
CA ALA A 129 -0.94 10.33 -44.68
C ALA A 129 -1.54 9.94 -46.04
N ALA A 130 -2.79 9.63 -46.07
CA ALA A 130 -3.46 9.37 -47.32
C ALA A 130 -3.76 10.65 -48.10
#